data_966cdb97a1c2db74c32596f95dc2dddf
#
_entry.id   966cdb97a1c2db74c32596f95dc2dddf
#
_cell.length_a   1.000
_cell.length_b   1.000
_cell.length_c   1.000
_cell.angle_alpha   90.00
_cell.angle_beta   90.00
_cell.angle_gamma   90.00
#
_symmetry.space_group_name_H-M   'P 1'
#
loop_
_entity.id
_entity.type
_entity.pdbx_description
1 polymer ?
#
loop_
_entity_poly.entity_id
_entity_poly.type
_entity_poly.pdbx_seq_one_letter_code
_entity_poly.pdbx_strand_id
1 'polypeptide(L)'
;MEKYILSLDQGTTSSRAILFNKKGEVAHIAQKEFTQHFPKPGWVEHSANEIWGSILAVIASALSESSIKPDQIEGIGITNQRETTVVWDKETGDPVYNAIVWQSRQTAGICEELKSQGHNDTFRDKTGLLIDAYFSGTKVKWILDNVEGAREKAENGKLLFGTIDTWLIWKMSGGKAHVTDYSNASRTLMYNIYDLKWDQELLDILGIPESMLPEVRPSSEIYAKTVPYHFFGKEIPIAGAAGDQQAALFGQACYEEGMAKNTYGTGCFMLMNTGEKAVKSNNGLLTTLAWGIDGKVEYALEGSIFVAGSAIQWLRDGLRMLKDAKDSQGYAEKVDSTDGVYVVPAFVGLGTPYWDSDVRGAVFGLTRGTSKEHFVRATLESLAYQTKDVLTAMEADSGISLKKLRVDGGAVKNDFLMQFQSDILSVPVERPVVNETTALGAAYLAGLATGFWDNRDEISKQWNKDKQFEPQMPVETQGELYNGWKKAVKAAMAFK
;
A
#
# COMPACT_ATOMS: atom_id res chain seq x y z
N MET A 1 23.75 24.56 -9.69
CA MET A 1 23.95 23.11 -9.58
C MET A 1 22.52 22.53 -9.47
N GLU A 2 22.23 21.52 -10.26
CA GLU A 2 20.90 20.87 -10.21
C GLU A 2 20.67 20.21 -8.84
N LYS A 3 19.46 20.27 -8.33
CA LYS A 3 19.08 19.78 -7.03
C LYS A 3 18.07 18.62 -7.19
N TYR A 4 17.99 17.76 -6.18
CA TYR A 4 17.22 16.53 -6.21
C TYR A 4 16.55 16.28 -4.86
N ILE A 5 15.46 15.53 -4.88
CA ILE A 5 14.88 14.88 -3.70
C ILE A 5 15.23 13.39 -3.75
N LEU A 6 15.72 12.86 -2.64
CA LEU A 6 15.94 11.45 -2.44
C LEU A 6 14.66 10.81 -1.86
N SER A 7 14.07 9.88 -2.57
CA SER A 7 12.98 9.06 -2.07
C SER A 7 13.49 7.68 -1.66
N LEU A 8 13.16 7.27 -0.45
CA LEU A 8 13.41 5.92 0.06
C LEU A 8 12.09 5.16 0.06
N ASP A 9 12.02 4.14 -0.78
CA ASP A 9 10.85 3.26 -0.91
C ASP A 9 11.19 1.90 -0.32
N GLN A 10 10.74 1.67 0.91
CA GLN A 10 10.95 0.43 1.63
C GLN A 10 9.75 -0.51 1.41
N GLY A 11 9.83 -1.37 0.39
CA GLY A 11 8.80 -2.34 0.04
C GLY A 11 8.87 -3.64 0.83
N THR A 12 7.95 -4.55 0.53
CA THR A 12 7.87 -5.86 1.22
C THR A 12 9.06 -6.77 0.90
N THR A 13 9.61 -6.70 -0.31
CA THR A 13 10.69 -7.60 -0.74
C THR A 13 12.01 -6.91 -1.03
N SER A 14 12.01 -5.60 -1.18
CA SER A 14 13.19 -4.82 -1.51
C SER A 14 13.11 -3.39 -1.01
N SER A 15 14.27 -2.77 -0.85
CA SER A 15 14.42 -1.35 -0.58
C SER A 15 14.95 -0.65 -1.82
N ARG A 16 14.46 0.56 -2.10
CA ARG A 16 14.86 1.38 -3.24
C ARG A 16 15.24 2.78 -2.79
N ALA A 17 16.22 3.37 -3.46
CA ALA A 17 16.57 4.78 -3.38
C ALA A 17 16.39 5.39 -4.78
N ILE A 18 15.54 6.39 -4.90
CA ILE A 18 15.20 7.02 -6.17
C ILE A 18 15.45 8.52 -6.06
N LEU A 19 16.24 9.05 -6.99
CA LEU A 19 16.54 10.47 -7.08
C LEU A 19 15.60 11.11 -8.12
N PHE A 20 14.85 12.13 -7.67
CA PHE A 20 13.94 12.89 -8.52
C PHE A 20 14.45 14.32 -8.72
N ASN A 21 14.40 14.81 -9.97
CA ASN A 21 14.70 16.19 -10.29
C ASN A 21 13.48 17.12 -10.07
N LYS A 22 13.66 18.41 -10.29
CA LYS A 22 12.62 19.44 -10.12
C LYS A 22 11.35 19.19 -10.99
N LYS A 23 11.49 18.45 -12.10
CA LYS A 23 10.37 18.09 -12.98
C LYS A 23 9.64 16.81 -12.54
N GLY A 24 10.04 16.18 -11.44
CA GLY A 24 9.50 14.90 -11.01
C GLY A 24 9.97 13.71 -11.86
N GLU A 25 11.01 13.88 -12.66
CA GLU A 25 11.60 12.83 -13.48
C GLU A 25 12.62 12.04 -12.66
N VAL A 26 12.69 10.74 -12.91
CA VAL A 26 13.67 9.85 -12.28
C VAL A 26 15.06 10.13 -12.86
N ALA A 27 15.97 10.58 -12.01
CA ALA A 27 17.38 10.77 -12.36
C ALA A 27 18.19 9.47 -12.16
N HIS A 28 17.91 8.71 -11.10
CA HIS A 28 18.58 7.44 -10.82
C HIS A 28 17.76 6.57 -9.88
N ILE A 29 17.91 5.23 -10.01
CA ILE A 29 17.29 4.23 -9.13
C ILE A 29 18.36 3.24 -8.68
N ALA A 30 18.42 2.98 -7.39
CA ALA A 30 19.14 1.84 -6.82
C ALA A 30 18.15 0.96 -6.05
N GLN A 31 18.30 -0.36 -6.14
CA GLN A 31 17.43 -1.33 -5.49
C GLN A 31 18.23 -2.46 -4.87
N LYS A 32 17.78 -2.95 -3.72
CA LYS A 32 18.34 -4.12 -3.06
C LYS A 32 17.25 -4.94 -2.39
N GLU A 33 17.22 -6.23 -2.67
CA GLU A 33 16.39 -7.20 -1.97
C GLU A 33 16.96 -7.52 -0.60
N PHE A 34 16.10 -8.02 0.30
CA PHE A 34 16.47 -8.50 1.62
C PHE A 34 15.72 -9.81 1.93
N THR A 35 16.19 -10.53 2.96
CA THR A 35 15.70 -11.86 3.28
C THR A 35 14.28 -11.82 3.83
N GLN A 36 13.45 -12.73 3.33
CA GLN A 36 12.12 -13.02 3.86
C GLN A 36 12.21 -14.22 4.80
N HIS A 37 11.65 -14.11 6.00
CA HIS A 37 11.65 -15.20 7.00
C HIS A 37 10.24 -15.77 7.18
N PHE A 38 10.12 -17.09 7.14
CA PHE A 38 8.87 -17.83 7.30
C PHE A 38 8.99 -18.84 8.43
N PRO A 39 9.00 -18.41 9.71
CA PRO A 39 9.31 -19.29 10.85
C PRO A 39 8.32 -20.43 11.04
N LYS A 40 7.05 -20.20 10.70
CA LYS A 40 5.95 -21.17 10.75
C LYS A 40 4.98 -20.95 9.58
N PRO A 41 4.13 -21.90 9.23
CA PRO A 41 3.10 -21.70 8.21
C PRO A 41 2.24 -20.46 8.48
N GLY A 42 2.16 -19.55 7.49
CA GLY A 42 1.43 -18.29 7.58
C GLY A 42 2.14 -17.17 8.33
N TRP A 43 3.33 -17.41 8.90
CA TRP A 43 4.14 -16.37 9.54
C TRP A 43 5.10 -15.75 8.54
N VAL A 44 5.18 -14.43 8.55
CA VAL A 44 6.10 -13.65 7.70
C VAL A 44 6.80 -12.62 8.56
N GLU A 45 8.13 -12.65 8.54
CA GLU A 45 8.96 -11.75 9.33
C GLU A 45 10.12 -11.21 8.50
N HIS A 46 10.60 -10.02 8.87
CA HIS A 46 11.81 -9.41 8.34
C HIS A 46 12.79 -9.07 9.47
N SER A 47 14.09 -9.11 9.18
CA SER A 47 15.08 -8.50 10.05
C SER A 47 15.07 -6.99 9.90
N ALA A 48 14.68 -6.24 10.94
CA ALA A 48 14.70 -4.79 10.93
C ALA A 48 16.10 -4.21 10.68
N ASN A 49 17.14 -4.90 11.17
CA ASN A 49 18.52 -4.51 10.92
C ASN A 49 18.96 -4.76 9.47
N GLU A 50 18.47 -5.83 8.83
CA GLU A 50 18.72 -6.08 7.41
C GLU A 50 18.00 -5.06 6.52
N ILE A 51 16.77 -4.68 6.86
CA ILE A 51 16.06 -3.57 6.21
C ILE A 51 16.89 -2.30 6.30
N TRP A 52 17.37 -1.93 7.49
CA TRP A 52 18.23 -0.76 7.66
C TRP A 52 19.51 -0.85 6.82
N GLY A 53 20.21 -1.99 6.85
CA GLY A 53 21.39 -2.21 6.03
C GLY A 53 21.11 -2.11 4.52
N SER A 54 19.95 -2.57 4.07
CA SER A 54 19.54 -2.45 2.66
C SER A 54 19.28 -0.99 2.28
N ILE A 55 18.69 -0.17 3.14
CA ILE A 55 18.49 1.27 2.94
C ILE A 55 19.84 1.99 2.80
N LEU A 56 20.78 1.74 3.70
CA LEU A 56 22.13 2.32 3.59
C LEU A 56 22.82 1.92 2.29
N ALA A 57 22.68 0.66 1.88
CA ALA A 57 23.28 0.16 0.64
C ALA A 57 22.68 0.86 -0.59
N VAL A 58 21.35 1.03 -0.69
CA VAL A 58 20.74 1.69 -1.85
C VAL A 58 21.01 3.18 -1.87
N ILE A 59 21.14 3.85 -0.72
CA ILE A 59 21.59 5.25 -0.65
C ILE A 59 23.00 5.38 -1.21
N ALA A 60 23.93 4.53 -0.75
CA ALA A 60 25.30 4.54 -1.21
C ALA A 60 25.41 4.26 -2.72
N SER A 61 24.68 3.26 -3.22
CA SER A 61 24.63 2.95 -4.67
C SER A 61 24.07 4.12 -5.46
N ALA A 62 22.92 4.68 -5.04
CA ALA A 62 22.27 5.78 -5.75
C ALA A 62 23.21 6.99 -5.91
N LEU A 63 23.95 7.36 -4.88
CA LEU A 63 24.87 8.48 -4.92
C LEU A 63 26.15 8.17 -5.71
N SER A 64 26.72 6.97 -5.57
CA SER A 64 27.95 6.60 -6.26
C SER A 64 27.75 6.36 -7.76
N GLU A 65 26.62 5.79 -8.17
CA GLU A 65 26.34 5.44 -9.56
C GLU A 65 25.77 6.60 -10.36
N SER A 66 25.03 7.53 -9.72
CA SER A 66 24.42 8.68 -10.40
C SER A 66 25.36 9.87 -10.60
N SER A 67 26.53 9.90 -9.95
CA SER A 67 27.41 11.06 -9.87
C SER A 67 26.76 12.29 -9.18
N ILE A 68 25.58 12.14 -8.57
CA ILE A 68 24.91 13.18 -7.78
C ILE A 68 25.53 13.23 -6.40
N LYS A 69 25.92 14.42 -5.96
CA LYS A 69 26.59 14.62 -4.68
C LYS A 69 25.59 14.85 -3.55
N PRO A 70 25.92 14.49 -2.30
CA PRO A 70 25.06 14.75 -1.14
C PRO A 70 24.61 16.23 -1.01
N ASP A 71 25.44 17.19 -1.42
CA ASP A 71 25.11 18.62 -1.43
C ASP A 71 24.00 19.02 -2.42
N GLN A 72 23.64 18.12 -3.32
CA GLN A 72 22.56 18.32 -4.29
C GLN A 72 21.22 17.77 -3.78
N ILE A 73 21.18 17.09 -2.64
CA ILE A 73 19.98 16.53 -2.05
C ILE A 73 19.36 17.56 -1.11
N GLU A 74 18.15 18.04 -1.45
CA GLU A 74 17.41 19.03 -0.67
C GLU A 74 16.60 18.42 0.48
N GLY A 75 16.25 17.14 0.36
CA GLY A 75 15.49 16.43 1.38
C GLY A 75 15.29 14.96 1.06
N ILE A 76 14.87 14.22 2.07
CA ILE A 76 14.56 12.80 2.00
C ILE A 76 13.07 12.61 2.26
N GLY A 77 12.38 11.92 1.35
CA GLY A 77 11.04 11.39 1.54
C GLY A 77 11.09 9.88 1.77
N ILE A 78 10.23 9.39 2.65
CA ILE A 78 10.13 7.98 3.00
C ILE A 78 8.75 7.47 2.64
N THR A 79 8.70 6.36 1.92
CA THR A 79 7.50 5.55 1.80
C THR A 79 7.82 4.11 2.16
N ASN A 80 6.86 3.40 2.69
CA ASN A 80 7.12 2.10 3.30
C ASN A 80 5.94 1.15 3.14
N GLN A 81 6.25 -0.16 3.15
CA GLN A 81 5.26 -1.17 3.46
C GLN A 81 4.57 -0.81 4.78
N ARG A 82 3.25 -0.71 4.75
CA ARG A 82 2.46 -0.30 5.92
C ARG A 82 2.36 -1.44 6.93
N GLU A 83 1.88 -1.14 8.14
CA GLU A 83 1.54 -2.06 9.22
C GLU A 83 2.69 -2.91 9.77
N THR A 84 3.72 -3.17 9.00
CA THR A 84 4.89 -3.95 9.43
C THR A 84 5.48 -3.34 10.68
N THR A 85 5.58 -4.15 11.73
CA THR A 85 5.78 -3.70 13.11
C THR A 85 7.18 -3.98 13.60
N VAL A 86 7.86 -2.97 14.09
CA VAL A 86 9.17 -3.07 14.76
C VAL A 86 9.04 -2.62 16.22
N VAL A 87 9.59 -3.41 17.14
CA VAL A 87 9.76 -3.03 18.54
C VAL A 87 11.23 -3.13 18.90
N TRP A 88 11.81 -2.08 19.49
CA TRP A 88 13.23 -2.04 19.82
C TRP A 88 13.50 -1.39 21.17
N ASP A 89 14.64 -1.72 21.73
CA ASP A 89 15.14 -1.11 22.96
C ASP A 89 15.71 0.27 22.64
N LYS A 90 15.18 1.31 23.31
CA LYS A 90 15.58 2.71 23.03
C LYS A 90 17.00 3.06 23.45
N GLU A 91 17.59 2.30 24.36
CA GLU A 91 18.96 2.54 24.85
C GLU A 91 19.99 1.90 23.92
N THR A 92 19.74 0.66 23.48
CA THR A 92 20.67 -0.07 22.61
C THR A 92 20.41 0.14 21.13
N GLY A 93 19.17 0.45 20.77
CA GLY A 93 18.72 0.52 19.39
C GLY A 93 18.49 -0.85 18.73
N ASP A 94 18.51 -1.92 19.52
CA ASP A 94 18.35 -3.28 19.00
C ASP A 94 16.88 -3.69 18.97
N PRO A 95 16.38 -4.25 17.85
CA PRO A 95 15.07 -4.87 17.80
C PRO A 95 14.99 -6.03 18.80
N VAL A 96 13.89 -6.12 19.58
CA VAL A 96 13.66 -7.22 20.54
C VAL A 96 13.13 -8.47 19.84
N TYR A 97 12.63 -8.33 18.65
CA TYR A 97 12.12 -9.39 17.78
C TYR A 97 12.23 -8.97 16.32
N ASN A 98 12.12 -9.92 15.39
CA ASN A 98 11.99 -9.60 13.97
C ASN A 98 10.78 -8.70 13.71
N ALA A 99 10.85 -7.88 12.69
CA ALA A 99 9.69 -7.11 12.22
C ALA A 99 8.59 -8.08 11.76
N ILE A 100 7.41 -7.96 12.36
CA ILE A 100 6.25 -8.77 11.96
C ILE A 100 5.58 -8.08 10.76
N VAL A 101 5.60 -8.78 9.63
CA VAL A 101 5.15 -8.22 8.34
C VAL A 101 3.62 -8.15 8.27
N TRP A 102 3.12 -7.19 7.54
CA TRP A 102 1.68 -6.99 7.29
C TRP A 102 0.95 -8.26 6.78
N GLN A 103 1.64 -9.13 6.04
CA GLN A 103 1.12 -10.40 5.53
C GLN A 103 1.02 -11.51 6.58
N SER A 104 1.71 -11.35 7.73
CA SER A 104 1.81 -12.42 8.73
C SER A 104 0.48 -12.69 9.40
N ARG A 105 0.13 -13.96 9.51
CA ARG A 105 -1.08 -14.44 10.21
C ARG A 105 -0.84 -14.85 11.65
N GLN A 106 0.38 -14.61 12.19
CA GLN A 106 0.73 -15.08 13.54
C GLN A 106 -0.11 -14.48 14.67
N THR A 107 -0.78 -13.36 14.43
CA THR A 107 -1.68 -12.73 15.40
C THR A 107 -3.16 -13.05 15.18
N ALA A 108 -3.49 -13.97 14.27
CA ALA A 108 -4.89 -14.33 13.97
C ALA A 108 -5.66 -14.80 15.22
N GLY A 109 -5.03 -15.54 16.12
CA GLY A 109 -5.65 -15.96 17.38
C GLY A 109 -6.03 -14.79 18.29
N ILE A 110 -5.19 -13.76 18.38
CA ILE A 110 -5.49 -12.51 19.12
C ILE A 110 -6.68 -11.80 18.49
N CYS A 111 -6.75 -11.76 17.16
CA CYS A 111 -7.89 -11.14 16.45
C CYS A 111 -9.20 -11.85 16.78
N GLU A 112 -9.22 -13.17 16.76
CA GLU A 112 -10.45 -13.94 17.09
C GLU A 112 -10.86 -13.75 18.55
N GLU A 113 -9.91 -13.68 19.48
CA GLU A 113 -10.19 -13.36 20.87
C GLU A 113 -10.84 -11.97 21.02
N LEU A 114 -10.25 -10.93 20.42
CA LEU A 114 -10.80 -9.57 20.46
C LEU A 114 -12.21 -9.50 19.87
N LYS A 115 -12.47 -10.21 18.77
CA LYS A 115 -13.81 -10.30 18.17
C LYS A 115 -14.79 -11.00 19.09
N SER A 116 -14.40 -12.11 19.72
CA SER A 116 -15.23 -12.85 20.65
C SER A 116 -15.59 -12.05 21.90
N GLN A 117 -14.72 -11.12 22.31
CA GLN A 117 -14.94 -10.18 23.40
C GLN A 117 -15.83 -8.99 23.02
N GLY A 118 -16.24 -8.90 21.74
CA GLY A 118 -17.17 -7.88 21.26
C GLY A 118 -16.54 -6.54 20.89
N HIS A 119 -15.25 -6.49 20.63
CA HIS A 119 -14.53 -5.23 20.35
C HIS A 119 -14.63 -4.75 18.89
N ASN A 120 -15.33 -5.47 18.00
CA ASN A 120 -15.39 -5.12 16.56
C ASN A 120 -15.79 -3.66 16.31
N ASP A 121 -16.89 -3.23 16.91
CA ASP A 121 -17.42 -1.87 16.68
C ASP A 121 -16.49 -0.80 17.29
N THR A 122 -15.93 -1.07 18.46
CA THR A 122 -14.99 -0.14 19.12
C THR A 122 -13.79 0.17 18.22
N PHE A 123 -13.14 -0.86 17.67
CA PHE A 123 -12.02 -0.65 16.77
C PHE A 123 -12.46 0.02 15.46
N ARG A 124 -13.53 -0.46 14.85
CA ARG A 124 -14.02 0.06 13.58
C ARG A 124 -14.42 1.53 13.68
N ASP A 125 -15.17 1.91 14.72
CA ASP A 125 -15.70 3.25 14.87
C ASP A 125 -14.62 4.30 15.17
N LYS A 126 -13.49 3.89 15.77
CA LYS A 126 -12.38 4.78 16.11
C LYS A 126 -11.27 4.80 15.06
N THR A 127 -10.99 3.67 14.43
CA THR A 127 -9.84 3.52 13.53
C THR A 127 -10.21 3.47 12.06
N GLY A 128 -11.47 3.20 11.71
CA GLY A 128 -11.90 2.93 10.34
C GLY A 128 -11.44 1.56 9.79
N LEU A 129 -10.84 0.72 10.65
CA LEU A 129 -10.28 -0.58 10.30
C LEU A 129 -11.11 -1.72 10.87
N LEU A 130 -10.87 -2.92 10.37
CA LEU A 130 -11.38 -4.17 10.94
C LEU A 130 -10.35 -4.79 11.88
N ILE A 131 -10.78 -5.61 12.85
CA ILE A 131 -9.84 -6.42 13.62
C ILE A 131 -9.30 -7.53 12.72
N ASP A 132 -8.05 -7.38 12.30
CA ASP A 132 -7.35 -8.34 11.45
C ASP A 132 -5.86 -8.35 11.77
N ALA A 133 -5.21 -9.50 11.57
CA ALA A 133 -3.77 -9.69 11.73
C ALA A 133 -2.93 -8.81 10.77
N TYR A 134 -3.57 -8.18 9.80
CA TYR A 134 -2.97 -7.22 8.88
C TYR A 134 -2.36 -6.01 9.60
N PHE A 135 -3.04 -5.47 10.61
CA PHE A 135 -2.70 -4.21 11.25
C PHE A 135 -1.72 -4.36 12.43
N SER A 136 -1.07 -3.25 12.82
CA SER A 136 0.09 -3.27 13.73
C SER A 136 -0.25 -3.64 15.18
N GLY A 137 -1.38 -3.20 15.72
CA GLY A 137 -1.67 -3.28 17.15
C GLY A 137 -1.60 -4.70 17.72
N THR A 138 -2.16 -5.69 17.02
CA THR A 138 -2.08 -7.09 17.45
C THR A 138 -0.67 -7.66 17.36
N LYS A 139 0.18 -7.12 16.47
CA LYS A 139 1.60 -7.52 16.36
C LYS A 139 2.43 -6.99 17.53
N VAL A 140 2.19 -5.76 17.95
CA VAL A 140 2.82 -5.20 19.17
C VAL A 140 2.41 -6.04 20.39
N LYS A 141 1.11 -6.30 20.56
CA LYS A 141 0.62 -7.15 21.64
C LYS A 141 1.29 -8.52 21.64
N TRP A 142 1.38 -9.16 20.48
CA TRP A 142 2.03 -10.47 20.35
C TRP A 142 3.50 -10.43 20.81
N ILE A 143 4.26 -9.42 20.39
CA ILE A 143 5.67 -9.27 20.81
C ILE A 143 5.76 -9.11 22.32
N LEU A 144 4.94 -8.24 22.93
CA LEU A 144 4.97 -8.02 24.36
C LEU A 144 4.58 -9.27 25.17
N ASP A 145 3.68 -10.09 24.64
CA ASP A 145 3.19 -11.30 25.33
C ASP A 145 4.08 -12.52 25.11
N ASN A 146 4.88 -12.59 24.03
CA ASN A 146 5.61 -13.79 23.64
C ASN A 146 7.15 -13.65 23.70
N VAL A 147 7.68 -12.44 23.71
CA VAL A 147 9.13 -12.21 23.81
C VAL A 147 9.50 -12.00 25.28
N GLU A 148 10.43 -12.83 25.78
CA GLU A 148 10.86 -12.80 27.18
C GLU A 148 11.36 -11.42 27.59
N GLY A 149 10.80 -10.89 28.69
CA GLY A 149 11.16 -9.58 29.25
C GLY A 149 10.64 -8.37 28.48
N ALA A 150 10.00 -8.55 27.32
CA ALA A 150 9.53 -7.43 26.51
C ALA A 150 8.44 -6.62 27.22
N ARG A 151 7.47 -7.30 27.84
CA ARG A 151 6.38 -6.61 28.57
C ARG A 151 6.91 -5.77 29.71
N GLU A 152 7.77 -6.31 30.56
CA GLU A 152 8.39 -5.58 31.66
C GLU A 152 9.18 -4.36 31.16
N LYS A 153 9.98 -4.52 30.11
CA LYS A 153 10.72 -3.41 29.50
C LYS A 153 9.79 -2.33 28.95
N ALA A 154 8.69 -2.73 28.32
CA ALA A 154 7.70 -1.79 27.78
C ALA A 154 7.01 -0.98 28.89
N GLU A 155 6.56 -1.63 29.96
CA GLU A 155 5.94 -1.00 31.13
C GLU A 155 6.92 -0.05 31.86
N ASN A 156 8.22 -0.35 31.84
CA ASN A 156 9.27 0.50 32.35
C ASN A 156 9.72 1.60 31.36
N GLY A 157 9.01 1.77 30.24
CA GLY A 157 9.29 2.81 29.24
C GLY A 157 10.62 2.65 28.50
N LYS A 158 11.14 1.41 28.38
CA LYS A 158 12.42 1.12 27.72
C LYS A 158 12.30 0.70 26.27
N LEU A 159 11.10 0.37 25.80
CA LEU A 159 10.85 -0.04 24.41
C LEU A 159 10.17 1.05 23.63
N LEU A 160 10.50 1.09 22.34
CA LEU A 160 9.84 1.91 21.32
C LEU A 160 9.20 1.00 20.29
N PHE A 161 8.06 1.46 19.77
CA PHE A 161 7.35 0.89 18.63
C PHE A 161 7.43 1.82 17.44
N GLY A 162 7.46 1.24 16.25
CA GLY A 162 7.22 1.95 15.02
C GLY A 162 6.84 1.03 13.88
N THR A 163 6.18 1.59 12.89
CA THR A 163 6.16 1.07 11.54
C THR A 163 7.51 1.37 10.86
N ILE A 164 7.71 0.90 9.64
CA ILE A 164 9.05 0.98 9.01
C ILE A 164 9.52 2.43 8.83
N ASP A 165 8.62 3.37 8.52
CA ASP A 165 8.95 4.80 8.46
C ASP A 165 9.59 5.30 9.77
N THR A 166 8.97 4.99 10.90
CA THR A 166 9.47 5.37 12.24
C THR A 166 10.84 4.76 12.51
N TRP A 167 11.03 3.48 12.20
CA TRP A 167 12.31 2.79 12.33
C TRP A 167 13.40 3.48 11.52
N LEU A 168 13.12 3.82 10.27
CA LEU A 168 14.08 4.49 9.39
C LEU A 168 14.39 5.92 9.84
N ILE A 169 13.37 6.71 10.23
CA ILE A 169 13.56 8.06 10.77
C ILE A 169 14.43 8.02 12.03
N TRP A 170 14.12 7.08 12.93
CA TRP A 170 14.88 6.93 14.17
C TRP A 170 16.35 6.55 13.91
N LYS A 171 16.59 5.61 12.99
CA LYS A 171 17.95 5.18 12.60
C LYS A 171 18.71 6.31 11.91
N MET A 172 18.12 6.98 10.92
CA MET A 172 18.75 8.04 10.16
C MET A 172 19.06 9.28 11.02
N SER A 173 18.21 9.58 12.00
CA SER A 173 18.42 10.71 12.91
C SER A 173 19.36 10.40 14.08
N GLY A 174 19.87 9.16 14.18
CA GLY A 174 20.71 8.73 15.31
C GLY A 174 19.95 8.69 16.63
N GLY A 175 18.69 8.27 16.61
CA GLY A 175 17.82 8.14 17.78
C GLY A 175 17.20 9.45 18.28
N LYS A 176 17.31 10.54 17.52
CA LYS A 176 16.81 11.87 17.94
C LYS A 176 15.32 12.07 17.66
N ALA A 177 14.75 11.37 16.68
CA ALA A 177 13.36 11.51 16.27
C ALA A 177 12.65 10.16 16.31
N HIS A 178 11.62 10.06 17.13
CA HIS A 178 10.70 8.93 17.19
C HIS A 178 9.33 9.40 16.71
N VAL A 179 9.14 9.38 15.38
CA VAL A 179 8.04 10.04 14.67
C VAL A 179 7.43 9.07 13.66
N THR A 180 6.12 9.16 13.48
CA THR A 180 5.40 8.58 12.33
C THR A 180 4.50 9.65 11.70
N ASP A 181 4.00 9.40 10.49
CA ASP A 181 3.03 10.28 9.87
C ASP A 181 1.57 9.82 10.11
N TYR A 182 0.61 10.67 9.77
CA TYR A 182 -0.81 10.35 9.89
C TYR A 182 -1.22 9.09 9.12
N SER A 183 -0.69 8.89 7.92
CA SER A 183 -1.09 7.76 7.08
C SER A 183 -0.65 6.42 7.69
N ASN A 184 0.59 6.32 8.17
CA ASN A 184 1.09 5.13 8.87
C ASN A 184 0.40 4.92 10.22
N ALA A 185 0.18 5.99 11.02
CA ALA A 185 -0.53 5.89 12.30
C ALA A 185 -1.92 5.30 12.12
N SER A 186 -2.63 5.68 11.07
CA SER A 186 -3.98 5.18 10.78
C SER A 186 -4.05 3.68 10.46
N ARG A 187 -2.92 2.99 10.28
CA ARG A 187 -2.84 1.57 9.97
C ARG A 187 -2.52 0.67 11.17
N THR A 188 -2.57 1.22 12.36
CA THR A 188 -2.03 0.54 13.55
C THR A 188 -3.08 -0.14 14.43
N LEU A 189 -4.37 0.07 14.25
CA LEU A 189 -5.46 -0.28 15.19
C LEU A 189 -5.36 0.43 16.55
N MET A 190 -4.51 1.43 16.68
CA MET A 190 -4.27 2.16 17.93
C MET A 190 -4.59 3.64 17.83
N TYR A 191 -4.76 4.15 16.61
CA TYR A 191 -4.92 5.57 16.31
C TYR A 191 -6.37 5.92 16.00
N ASN A 192 -6.93 6.89 16.75
CA ASN A 192 -8.26 7.42 16.48
C ASN A 192 -8.19 8.41 15.31
N ILE A 193 -8.77 8.04 14.17
CA ILE A 193 -8.70 8.85 12.94
C ILE A 193 -9.61 10.08 12.97
N TYR A 194 -10.51 10.18 13.91
CA TYR A 194 -11.41 11.33 14.11
C TYR A 194 -10.82 12.35 15.08
N ASP A 195 -10.30 11.87 16.24
CA ASP A 195 -9.68 12.70 17.26
C ASP A 195 -8.21 13.02 16.96
N LEU A 196 -7.62 12.33 15.95
CA LEU A 196 -6.23 12.47 15.51
C LEU A 196 -5.22 12.31 16.65
N LYS A 197 -5.40 11.24 17.43
CA LYS A 197 -4.54 10.87 18.56
C LYS A 197 -4.49 9.37 18.78
N TRP A 198 -3.46 8.90 19.47
CA TRP A 198 -3.46 7.55 20.04
C TRP A 198 -4.65 7.43 21.00
N ASP A 199 -5.40 6.32 20.88
CA ASP A 199 -6.64 6.12 21.62
C ASP A 199 -6.41 5.23 22.84
N GLN A 200 -6.61 5.82 24.04
CA GLN A 200 -6.32 5.12 25.30
C GLN A 200 -7.16 3.85 25.49
N GLU A 201 -8.43 3.85 25.07
CA GLU A 201 -9.28 2.66 25.18
C GLU A 201 -8.75 1.52 24.30
N LEU A 202 -8.29 1.83 23.09
CA LEU A 202 -7.69 0.82 22.19
C LEU A 202 -6.36 0.29 22.76
N LEU A 203 -5.55 1.19 23.33
CA LEU A 203 -4.29 0.80 23.98
C LEU A 203 -4.54 -0.08 25.20
N ASP A 204 -5.53 0.21 26.02
CA ASP A 204 -5.91 -0.57 27.19
C ASP A 204 -6.40 -1.99 26.79
N ILE A 205 -7.24 -2.07 25.75
CA ILE A 205 -7.73 -3.35 25.22
C ILE A 205 -6.56 -4.22 24.70
N LEU A 206 -5.61 -3.59 24.02
CA LEU A 206 -4.42 -4.30 23.48
C LEU A 206 -3.33 -4.52 24.53
N GLY A 207 -3.38 -3.83 25.68
CA GLY A 207 -2.37 -3.88 26.71
C GLY A 207 -1.02 -3.27 26.25
N ILE A 208 -1.07 -2.15 25.55
CA ILE A 208 0.12 -1.48 24.97
C ILE A 208 0.36 -0.16 25.72
N PRO A 209 1.55 0.01 26.34
CA PRO A 209 1.91 1.27 26.99
C PRO A 209 2.05 2.42 25.98
N GLU A 210 1.43 3.55 26.25
CA GLU A 210 1.51 4.75 25.38
C GLU A 210 2.96 5.23 25.21
N SER A 211 3.82 5.02 26.21
CA SER A 211 5.24 5.40 26.17
C SER A 211 6.05 4.75 25.05
N MET A 212 5.52 3.70 24.42
CA MET A 212 6.14 3.02 23.27
C MET A 212 5.86 3.74 21.95
N LEU A 213 4.85 4.59 21.89
CA LEU A 213 4.30 5.09 20.63
C LEU A 213 5.04 6.33 20.12
N PRO A 214 5.24 6.43 18.79
CA PRO A 214 5.87 7.60 18.19
C PRO A 214 4.95 8.83 18.24
N GLU A 215 5.54 10.01 18.17
CA GLU A 215 4.81 11.25 17.89
C GLU A 215 4.24 11.19 16.48
N VAL A 216 2.94 11.47 16.32
CA VAL A 216 2.29 11.54 15.01
C VAL A 216 2.38 12.95 14.48
N ARG A 217 2.95 13.11 13.29
CA ARG A 217 3.22 14.41 12.67
C ARG A 217 2.70 14.47 11.23
N PRO A 218 2.60 15.68 10.63
CA PRO A 218 2.21 15.83 9.23
C PRO A 218 3.05 14.98 8.28
N SER A 219 2.45 14.54 7.17
CA SER A 219 3.12 13.72 6.17
C SER A 219 4.20 14.51 5.38
N SER A 220 4.07 15.83 5.37
CA SER A 220 5.04 16.78 4.77
C SER A 220 5.53 17.74 5.84
N GLU A 221 6.65 17.41 6.47
CA GLU A 221 7.26 18.21 7.53
C GLU A 221 8.71 17.76 7.72
N ILE A 222 9.60 18.66 8.09
CA ILE A 222 10.98 18.31 8.48
C ILE A 222 10.96 17.70 9.88
N TYR A 223 11.10 16.39 9.99
CA TYR A 223 11.10 15.65 11.27
C TYR A 223 12.42 15.78 12.01
N ALA A 224 13.52 15.67 11.28
CA ALA A 224 14.88 15.72 11.77
C ALA A 224 15.85 15.89 10.60
N LYS A 225 17.15 15.95 10.93
CA LYS A 225 18.23 15.80 9.95
C LYS A 225 18.92 14.45 10.16
N THR A 226 19.49 13.95 9.08
CA THR A 226 20.29 12.72 9.12
C THR A 226 21.57 12.94 9.91
N VAL A 227 22.10 11.88 10.53
CA VAL A 227 23.46 11.93 11.06
C VAL A 227 24.48 11.92 9.91
N PRO A 228 25.57 12.73 10.00
CA PRO A 228 26.49 12.93 8.87
C PRO A 228 27.15 11.64 8.36
N TYR A 229 27.47 10.71 9.23
CA TYR A 229 28.22 9.49 8.84
C TYR A 229 27.44 8.54 7.94
N HIS A 230 26.10 8.59 7.92
CA HIS A 230 25.28 7.84 6.97
C HIS A 230 25.16 8.51 5.60
N PHE A 231 25.48 9.80 5.50
CA PHE A 231 25.28 10.62 4.30
C PHE A 231 26.54 11.36 3.88
N PHE A 232 27.66 10.64 3.90
CA PHE A 232 28.96 11.13 3.40
C PHE A 232 29.38 12.50 3.98
N GLY A 233 29.13 12.68 5.27
CA GLY A 233 29.48 13.90 6.00
C GLY A 233 28.44 15.02 5.94
N LYS A 234 27.23 14.78 5.39
CA LYS A 234 26.15 15.77 5.28
C LYS A 234 24.98 15.47 6.19
N GLU A 235 24.36 16.53 6.68
CA GLU A 235 23.07 16.49 7.34
C GLU A 235 21.98 16.85 6.31
N ILE A 236 21.10 15.91 5.99
CA ILE A 236 20.02 16.09 5.02
C ILE A 236 18.69 16.08 5.75
N PRO A 237 17.75 17.01 5.47
CA PRO A 237 16.43 16.99 6.08
C PRO A 237 15.66 15.71 5.75
N ILE A 238 15.10 15.04 6.77
CA ILE A 238 14.12 13.97 6.62
C ILE A 238 12.77 14.67 6.67
N ALA A 239 12.09 14.80 5.51
CA ALA A 239 11.10 15.85 5.34
C ALA A 239 9.74 15.38 4.84
N GLY A 240 9.54 14.08 4.67
CA GLY A 240 8.26 13.51 4.27
C GLY A 240 8.18 12.04 4.60
N ALA A 241 6.99 11.58 4.99
CA ALA A 241 6.71 10.18 5.19
C ALA A 241 5.25 9.87 4.85
N ALA A 242 5.01 8.74 4.18
CA ALA A 242 3.68 8.20 3.98
C ALA A 242 3.74 6.69 3.73
N GLY A 243 2.71 5.97 4.14
CA GLY A 243 2.51 4.59 3.74
C GLY A 243 2.44 4.46 2.21
N ASP A 244 2.87 3.33 1.68
CA ASP A 244 3.06 3.12 0.24
C ASP A 244 1.82 3.44 -0.61
N GLN A 245 0.63 3.06 -0.14
CA GLN A 245 -0.60 3.29 -0.89
C GLN A 245 -1.05 4.75 -0.84
N GLN A 246 -0.85 5.43 0.29
CA GLN A 246 -1.10 6.87 0.42
C GLN A 246 -0.07 7.69 -0.36
N ALA A 247 1.20 7.29 -0.34
CA ALA A 247 2.24 7.90 -1.16
C ALA A 247 1.91 7.78 -2.65
N ALA A 248 1.44 6.60 -3.11
CA ALA A 248 0.99 6.42 -4.49
C ALA A 248 -0.19 7.33 -4.85
N LEU A 249 -1.17 7.48 -3.95
CA LEU A 249 -2.29 8.40 -4.15
C LEU A 249 -1.80 9.85 -4.31
N PHE A 250 -0.82 10.25 -3.49
CA PHE A 250 -0.20 11.57 -3.56
C PHE A 250 0.64 11.77 -4.83
N GLY A 251 1.44 10.77 -5.20
CA GLY A 251 2.28 10.78 -6.41
C GLY A 251 1.46 10.76 -7.71
N GLN A 252 0.26 10.20 -7.67
CA GLN A 252 -0.73 10.28 -8.74
C GLN A 252 -1.45 11.64 -8.78
N ALA A 253 -1.09 12.59 -7.94
CA ALA A 253 -1.74 13.90 -7.83
C ALA A 253 -3.26 13.80 -7.65
N CYS A 254 -3.74 12.83 -6.86
CA CYS A 254 -5.15 12.65 -6.55
C CYS A 254 -5.55 13.54 -5.35
N TYR A 255 -5.48 14.87 -5.54
CA TYR A 255 -5.63 15.86 -4.47
C TYR A 255 -7.06 16.35 -4.25
N GLU A 256 -7.98 15.97 -5.12
CA GLU A 256 -9.38 16.39 -5.01
C GLU A 256 -10.26 15.22 -4.57
N GLU A 257 -11.34 15.55 -3.87
CA GLU A 257 -12.38 14.60 -3.49
C GLU A 257 -12.93 13.86 -4.72
N GLY A 258 -12.99 12.54 -4.65
CA GLY A 258 -13.44 11.67 -5.75
C GLY A 258 -12.35 11.28 -6.74
N MET A 259 -11.13 11.80 -6.62
CA MET A 259 -10.00 11.26 -7.38
C MET A 259 -9.53 9.94 -6.75
N ALA A 260 -9.24 8.97 -7.59
CA ALA A 260 -8.81 7.66 -7.15
C ALA A 260 -7.63 7.12 -7.96
N LYS A 261 -6.86 6.28 -7.32
CA LYS A 261 -5.81 5.47 -7.95
C LYS A 261 -6.02 3.99 -7.70
N ASN A 262 -5.55 3.15 -8.59
CA ASN A 262 -5.42 1.70 -8.37
C ASN A 262 -4.00 1.25 -8.73
N THR A 263 -3.31 0.63 -7.77
CA THR A 263 -1.97 0.07 -7.96
C THR A 263 -2.09 -1.42 -8.25
N TYR A 264 -1.66 -1.85 -9.43
CA TYR A 264 -1.69 -3.24 -9.90
C TYR A 264 -0.35 -3.93 -9.63
N GLY A 265 -0.20 -4.46 -8.44
CA GLY A 265 0.93 -5.28 -8.02
C GLY A 265 0.56 -6.77 -7.96
N THR A 266 1.10 -7.49 -6.98
CA THR A 266 0.69 -8.88 -6.65
C THR A 266 -0.81 -8.97 -6.39
N GLY A 267 -1.33 -8.06 -5.56
CA GLY A 267 -2.73 -7.69 -5.46
C GLY A 267 -2.98 -6.31 -6.06
N CYS A 268 -4.19 -5.78 -5.92
CA CYS A 268 -4.49 -4.39 -6.22
C CYS A 268 -4.96 -3.66 -4.97
N PHE A 269 -4.56 -2.39 -4.88
CA PHE A 269 -5.01 -1.50 -3.81
C PHE A 269 -5.58 -0.23 -4.44
N MET A 270 -6.89 -0.06 -4.29
CA MET A 270 -7.61 1.12 -4.77
C MET A 270 -7.87 2.07 -3.61
N LEU A 271 -7.45 3.32 -3.76
CA LEU A 271 -7.73 4.39 -2.82
C LEU A 271 -8.47 5.52 -3.52
N MET A 272 -9.52 6.03 -2.87
CA MET A 272 -10.26 7.22 -3.28
C MET A 272 -10.11 8.30 -2.21
N ASN A 273 -9.66 9.49 -2.62
CA ASN A 273 -9.63 10.66 -1.75
C ASN A 273 -11.05 11.10 -1.43
N THR A 274 -11.39 11.23 -0.16
CA THR A 274 -12.69 11.68 0.34
C THR A 274 -12.64 13.08 0.97
N GLY A 275 -11.54 13.81 0.75
CA GLY A 275 -11.33 15.15 1.30
C GLY A 275 -11.15 15.13 2.82
N GLU A 276 -11.59 16.18 3.47
CA GLU A 276 -11.52 16.34 4.94
C GLU A 276 -12.60 15.51 5.68
N LYS A 277 -13.32 14.63 4.99
CA LYS A 277 -14.41 13.81 5.52
C LYS A 277 -14.01 12.36 5.64
N ALA A 278 -13.98 11.85 6.87
CA ALA A 278 -13.89 10.42 7.13
C ALA A 278 -15.22 9.74 6.78
N VAL A 279 -15.22 8.90 5.75
CA VAL A 279 -16.41 8.16 5.34
C VAL A 279 -16.43 6.81 6.06
N LYS A 280 -17.48 6.55 6.86
CA LYS A 280 -17.69 5.23 7.48
C LYS A 280 -18.19 4.26 6.41
N SER A 281 -17.47 3.16 6.21
CA SER A 281 -17.87 2.15 5.24
C SER A 281 -18.86 1.14 5.85
N ASN A 282 -19.90 0.83 5.09
CA ASN A 282 -20.84 -0.27 5.36
C ASN A 282 -20.71 -1.41 4.33
N ASN A 283 -19.82 -1.24 3.34
CA ASN A 283 -19.64 -2.17 2.22
C ASN A 283 -18.23 -2.80 2.22
N GLY A 284 -17.61 -2.97 3.39
CA GLY A 284 -16.36 -3.71 3.53
C GLY A 284 -15.09 -2.96 3.10
N LEU A 285 -15.15 -1.64 2.98
CA LEU A 285 -13.96 -0.81 2.76
C LEU A 285 -13.28 -0.45 4.08
N LEU A 286 -12.03 -0.03 3.98
CA LEU A 286 -11.29 0.59 5.08
C LEU A 286 -11.33 2.10 4.94
N THR A 287 -11.49 2.82 6.05
CA THR A 287 -11.29 4.26 6.12
C THR A 287 -9.91 4.53 6.69
N THR A 288 -9.12 5.34 6.01
CA THR A 288 -7.74 5.62 6.38
C THR A 288 -7.44 7.11 6.25
N LEU A 289 -6.39 7.58 6.92
CA LEU A 289 -5.85 8.91 6.68
C LEU A 289 -5.02 8.88 5.40
N ALA A 290 -5.32 9.78 4.46
CA ALA A 290 -4.55 9.90 3.23
C ALA A 290 -3.22 10.61 3.51
N TRP A 291 -3.28 11.79 4.11
CA TRP A 291 -2.13 12.60 4.54
C TRP A 291 -2.56 13.74 5.47
N GLY A 292 -1.58 14.32 6.14
CA GLY A 292 -1.73 15.60 6.85
C GLY A 292 -0.71 16.60 6.31
N ILE A 293 -1.17 17.75 5.82
CA ILE A 293 -0.35 18.81 5.22
C ILE A 293 -0.96 20.18 5.62
N ASP A 294 -0.13 21.14 5.99
CA ASP A 294 -0.54 22.52 6.27
C ASP A 294 -1.69 22.64 7.30
N GLY A 295 -1.66 21.79 8.32
CA GLY A 295 -2.67 21.78 9.37
C GLY A 295 -4.01 21.16 8.99
N LYS A 296 -4.11 20.58 7.78
CA LYS A 296 -5.29 19.85 7.29
C LYS A 296 -4.99 18.38 7.16
N VAL A 297 -6.00 17.57 7.46
CA VAL A 297 -5.96 16.12 7.30
C VAL A 297 -7.00 15.71 6.26
N GLU A 298 -6.57 14.94 5.28
CA GLU A 298 -7.43 14.36 4.26
C GLU A 298 -7.54 12.85 4.46
N TYR A 299 -8.70 12.30 4.10
CA TYR A 299 -9.06 10.89 4.28
C TYR A 299 -9.16 10.17 2.95
N ALA A 300 -9.10 8.85 3.00
CA ALA A 300 -9.35 8.00 1.85
C ALA A 300 -10.17 6.77 2.23
N LEU A 301 -10.97 6.29 1.30
CA LEU A 301 -11.50 4.93 1.32
C LEU A 301 -10.51 4.01 0.61
N GLU A 302 -10.27 2.84 1.19
CA GLU A 302 -9.38 1.83 0.63
C GLU A 302 -10.11 0.51 0.43
N GLY A 303 -9.94 -0.07 -0.77
CA GLY A 303 -10.33 -1.43 -1.09
C GLY A 303 -9.11 -2.25 -1.48
N SER A 304 -9.01 -3.45 -0.89
CA SER A 304 -7.88 -4.37 -1.08
C SER A 304 -8.33 -5.58 -1.90
N ILE A 305 -7.65 -5.85 -2.99
CA ILE A 305 -7.79 -7.02 -3.85
C ILE A 305 -6.54 -7.87 -3.67
N PHE A 306 -6.67 -9.08 -3.12
CA PHE A 306 -5.51 -9.88 -2.70
C PHE A 306 -4.78 -10.54 -3.87
N VAL A 307 -5.50 -10.84 -4.94
CA VAL A 307 -4.95 -11.56 -6.11
C VAL A 307 -5.21 -10.78 -7.39
N ALA A 308 -4.16 -10.23 -7.96
CA ALA A 308 -4.19 -9.51 -9.23
C ALA A 308 -3.03 -9.97 -10.14
N GLY A 309 -1.89 -9.30 -10.13
CA GLY A 309 -0.72 -9.72 -10.91
C GLY A 309 -0.25 -11.14 -10.58
N SER A 310 -0.48 -11.60 -9.35
CA SER A 310 -0.22 -13.00 -8.97
C SER A 310 -1.06 -14.02 -9.74
N ALA A 311 -2.25 -13.66 -10.24
CA ALA A 311 -3.02 -14.53 -11.11
C ALA A 311 -2.34 -14.72 -12.48
N ILE A 312 -1.72 -13.69 -13.02
CA ILE A 312 -0.96 -13.76 -14.26
C ILE A 312 0.34 -14.56 -14.06
N GLN A 313 1.01 -14.37 -12.92
CA GLN A 313 2.16 -15.19 -12.55
C GLN A 313 1.78 -16.66 -12.43
N TRP A 314 0.63 -16.97 -11.85
CA TRP A 314 0.11 -18.34 -11.77
C TRP A 314 -0.14 -18.96 -13.15
N LEU A 315 -0.66 -18.20 -14.12
CA LEU A 315 -0.77 -18.67 -15.52
C LEU A 315 0.59 -19.02 -16.11
N ARG A 316 1.64 -18.27 -15.78
CA ARG A 316 3.02 -18.51 -16.23
C ARG A 316 3.66 -19.68 -15.49
N ASP A 317 3.71 -19.63 -14.16
CA ASP A 317 4.52 -20.52 -13.33
C ASP A 317 3.79 -21.80 -12.93
N GLY A 318 2.51 -21.68 -12.58
CA GLY A 318 1.65 -22.79 -12.14
C GLY A 318 1.09 -23.59 -13.30
N LEU A 319 0.39 -22.93 -14.20
CA LEU A 319 -0.28 -23.58 -15.34
C LEU A 319 0.60 -23.67 -16.60
N ARG A 320 1.71 -22.93 -16.66
CA ARG A 320 2.64 -22.88 -17.82
C ARG A 320 1.94 -22.51 -19.12
N MET A 321 0.91 -21.70 -19.05
CA MET A 321 0.17 -21.21 -20.21
C MET A 321 0.89 -20.05 -20.91
N LEU A 322 1.75 -19.34 -20.19
CA LEU A 322 2.51 -18.19 -20.65
C LEU A 322 4.01 -18.46 -20.47
N LYS A 323 4.84 -17.92 -21.35
CA LYS A 323 6.30 -17.87 -21.15
C LYS A 323 6.71 -16.67 -20.32
N ASP A 324 6.05 -15.52 -20.58
CA ASP A 324 6.26 -14.27 -19.88
C ASP A 324 4.87 -13.65 -19.56
N ALA A 325 4.77 -12.93 -18.44
CA ALA A 325 3.53 -12.25 -18.07
C ALA A 325 3.04 -11.23 -19.13
N LYS A 326 3.98 -10.58 -19.83
CA LYS A 326 3.67 -9.64 -20.92
C LYS A 326 2.96 -10.29 -22.11
N ASP A 327 3.13 -11.61 -22.32
CA ASP A 327 2.49 -12.33 -23.43
C ASP A 327 0.97 -12.43 -23.24
N SER A 328 0.47 -12.20 -22.02
CA SER A 328 -0.97 -12.30 -21.67
C SER A 328 -1.86 -11.40 -22.53
N GLN A 329 -1.40 -10.20 -22.88
CA GLN A 329 -2.14 -9.31 -23.77
C GLN A 329 -2.36 -9.95 -25.15
N GLY A 330 -1.29 -10.43 -25.78
CA GLY A 330 -1.37 -11.03 -27.13
C GLY A 330 -2.21 -12.32 -27.15
N TYR A 331 -2.32 -13.04 -26.03
CA TYR A 331 -3.25 -14.18 -25.94
C TYR A 331 -4.70 -13.70 -25.79
N ALA A 332 -4.97 -12.72 -24.95
CA ALA A 332 -6.31 -12.20 -24.75
C ALA A 332 -6.93 -11.59 -26.01
N GLU A 333 -6.10 -10.95 -26.85
CA GLU A 333 -6.50 -10.30 -28.11
C GLU A 333 -6.77 -11.29 -29.28
N LYS A 334 -6.44 -12.58 -29.11
CA LYS A 334 -6.71 -13.61 -30.14
C LYS A 334 -8.16 -14.09 -30.14
N VAL A 335 -8.94 -13.77 -29.14
CA VAL A 335 -10.34 -14.15 -29.02
C VAL A 335 -11.20 -12.92 -28.75
N ASP A 336 -12.40 -12.89 -29.31
CA ASP A 336 -13.28 -11.73 -29.22
C ASP A 336 -13.97 -11.61 -27.86
N SER A 337 -14.12 -12.73 -27.14
CA SER A 337 -14.75 -12.82 -25.83
C SER A 337 -14.12 -13.93 -24.99
N THR A 338 -14.55 -14.09 -23.75
CA THR A 338 -14.22 -15.26 -22.92
C THR A 338 -15.13 -16.46 -23.19
N ASP A 339 -16.12 -16.34 -24.08
CA ASP A 339 -17.18 -17.32 -24.33
C ASP A 339 -17.89 -17.80 -23.04
N GLY A 340 -18.08 -16.87 -22.10
CA GLY A 340 -18.75 -17.12 -20.83
C GLY A 340 -17.83 -17.76 -19.77
N VAL A 341 -16.52 -17.83 -20.01
CA VAL A 341 -15.57 -18.28 -18.97
C VAL A 341 -15.31 -17.16 -17.98
N TYR A 342 -15.42 -17.47 -16.70
CA TYR A 342 -15.05 -16.59 -15.58
C TYR A 342 -14.03 -17.29 -14.68
N VAL A 343 -12.95 -16.59 -14.38
CA VAL A 343 -11.93 -17.01 -13.41
C VAL A 343 -12.08 -16.19 -12.15
N VAL A 344 -12.35 -16.83 -11.03
CA VAL A 344 -12.35 -16.19 -9.70
C VAL A 344 -11.04 -16.53 -9.01
N PRO A 345 -10.04 -15.61 -8.97
CA PRO A 345 -8.68 -15.94 -8.52
C PRO A 345 -8.52 -15.80 -7.00
N ALA A 346 -9.38 -16.45 -6.23
CA ALA A 346 -9.39 -16.37 -4.76
C ALA A 346 -8.35 -17.30 -4.11
N PHE A 347 -7.07 -17.24 -4.53
CA PHE A 347 -6.03 -18.15 -4.06
C PHE A 347 -5.74 -18.06 -2.56
N VAL A 348 -5.95 -16.87 -1.99
CA VAL A 348 -5.79 -16.58 -0.56
C VAL A 348 -7.08 -16.00 0.05
N GLY A 349 -8.22 -16.37 -0.52
CA GLY A 349 -9.51 -15.79 -0.19
C GLY A 349 -9.85 -14.56 -1.03
N LEU A 350 -10.97 -13.92 -0.71
CA LEU A 350 -11.45 -12.69 -1.32
C LEU A 350 -11.28 -11.52 -0.34
N GLY A 351 -10.76 -10.41 -0.83
CA GLY A 351 -10.68 -9.14 -0.13
C GLY A 351 -11.99 -8.34 -0.22
N THR A 352 -11.87 -7.04 -0.34
CA THR A 352 -13.01 -6.09 -0.47
C THR A 352 -13.89 -6.44 -1.68
N PRO A 353 -15.23 -6.42 -1.54
CA PRO A 353 -16.02 -6.17 -0.33
C PRO A 353 -16.37 -7.43 0.48
N TYR A 354 -15.91 -8.58 0.06
CA TYR A 354 -16.36 -9.89 0.55
C TYR A 354 -15.74 -10.31 1.90
N TRP A 355 -14.46 -10.04 2.09
CA TRP A 355 -13.67 -10.42 3.27
C TRP A 355 -13.83 -11.87 3.69
N ASP A 356 -13.68 -12.77 2.72
CA ASP A 356 -13.85 -14.21 2.91
C ASP A 356 -12.53 -14.94 2.69
N SER A 357 -11.88 -15.35 3.78
CA SER A 357 -10.60 -16.04 3.77
C SER A 357 -10.67 -17.52 3.36
N ASP A 358 -11.87 -18.10 3.37
CA ASP A 358 -12.07 -19.54 3.15
C ASP A 358 -12.34 -19.89 1.68
N VAL A 359 -12.82 -18.92 0.92
CA VAL A 359 -13.00 -19.07 -0.54
C VAL A 359 -11.67 -19.39 -1.23
N ARG A 360 -11.75 -20.29 -2.19
CA ARG A 360 -10.61 -20.62 -3.07
C ARG A 360 -10.95 -20.33 -4.53
N GLY A 361 -9.87 -20.26 -5.34
CA GLY A 361 -10.01 -19.99 -6.77
C GLY A 361 -10.91 -21.01 -7.48
N ALA A 362 -11.70 -20.51 -8.44
CA ALA A 362 -12.62 -21.32 -9.22
C ALA A 362 -12.70 -20.80 -10.65
N VAL A 363 -13.07 -21.70 -11.57
CA VAL A 363 -13.30 -21.38 -12.98
C VAL A 363 -14.69 -21.90 -13.37
N PHE A 364 -15.47 -21.03 -14.02
CA PHE A 364 -16.84 -21.35 -14.45
C PHE A 364 -16.99 -21.11 -15.95
N GLY A 365 -18.00 -21.75 -16.55
CA GLY A 365 -18.36 -21.54 -17.95
C GLY A 365 -17.50 -22.31 -18.96
N LEU A 366 -16.70 -23.29 -18.55
CA LEU A 366 -15.90 -24.10 -19.46
C LEU A 366 -16.76 -24.93 -20.40
N THR A 367 -16.41 -24.90 -21.69
CA THR A 367 -16.99 -25.75 -22.72
C THR A 367 -15.86 -26.50 -23.45
N ARG A 368 -16.21 -27.45 -24.33
CA ARG A 368 -15.22 -28.14 -25.14
C ARG A 368 -14.46 -27.20 -26.09
N GLY A 369 -15.06 -26.06 -26.45
CA GLY A 369 -14.45 -25.04 -27.31
C GLY A 369 -13.51 -24.08 -26.56
N THR A 370 -13.51 -24.12 -25.23
CA THR A 370 -12.65 -23.23 -24.42
C THR A 370 -11.16 -23.52 -24.71
N SER A 371 -10.45 -22.49 -25.16
CA SER A 371 -9.01 -22.55 -25.43
C SER A 371 -8.20 -21.84 -24.32
N LYS A 372 -6.90 -21.96 -24.42
CA LYS A 372 -5.95 -21.24 -23.55
C LYS A 372 -6.17 -19.72 -23.60
N GLU A 373 -6.47 -19.20 -24.78
CA GLU A 373 -6.71 -17.77 -25.02
C GLU A 373 -7.91 -17.26 -24.23
N HIS A 374 -9.01 -17.99 -24.22
CA HIS A 374 -10.19 -17.68 -23.40
C HIS A 374 -9.86 -17.67 -21.92
N PHE A 375 -9.05 -18.62 -21.46
CA PHE A 375 -8.66 -18.73 -20.07
C PHE A 375 -7.76 -17.57 -19.63
N VAL A 376 -6.76 -17.21 -20.45
CA VAL A 376 -5.87 -16.06 -20.21
C VAL A 376 -6.67 -14.75 -20.17
N ARG A 377 -7.57 -14.57 -21.15
CA ARG A 377 -8.45 -13.41 -21.21
C ARG A 377 -9.35 -13.30 -19.98
N ALA A 378 -10.02 -14.38 -19.60
CA ALA A 378 -10.88 -14.41 -18.41
C ALA A 378 -10.09 -14.09 -17.12
N THR A 379 -8.83 -14.50 -17.03
CA THR A 379 -7.97 -14.16 -15.91
C THR A 379 -7.65 -12.66 -15.88
N LEU A 380 -7.33 -12.05 -17.02
CA LEU A 380 -7.13 -10.58 -17.11
C LEU A 380 -8.42 -9.82 -16.76
N GLU A 381 -9.55 -10.24 -17.34
CA GLU A 381 -10.84 -9.61 -17.06
C GLU A 381 -11.23 -9.68 -15.58
N SER A 382 -10.82 -10.74 -14.86
CA SER A 382 -11.09 -10.88 -13.42
C SER A 382 -10.47 -9.76 -12.57
N LEU A 383 -9.34 -9.21 -12.97
CA LEU A 383 -8.70 -8.08 -12.28
C LEU A 383 -9.58 -6.82 -12.38
N ALA A 384 -10.16 -6.62 -13.56
CA ALA A 384 -11.04 -5.48 -13.82
C ALA A 384 -12.38 -5.62 -13.09
N TYR A 385 -12.95 -6.82 -13.04
CA TYR A 385 -14.18 -7.08 -12.30
C TYR A 385 -14.01 -6.86 -10.79
N GLN A 386 -12.92 -7.34 -10.19
CA GLN A 386 -12.62 -7.10 -8.79
C GLN A 386 -12.49 -5.61 -8.49
N THR A 387 -11.85 -4.85 -9.38
CA THR A 387 -11.77 -3.38 -9.26
C THR A 387 -13.16 -2.73 -9.34
N LYS A 388 -14.06 -3.25 -10.18
CA LYS A 388 -15.46 -2.80 -10.24
C LYS A 388 -16.21 -3.08 -8.95
N ASP A 389 -15.99 -4.22 -8.32
CA ASP A 389 -16.58 -4.54 -7.01
C ASP A 389 -16.17 -3.50 -5.96
N VAL A 390 -14.87 -3.16 -5.91
CA VAL A 390 -14.34 -2.15 -5.00
C VAL A 390 -14.92 -0.76 -5.30
N LEU A 391 -14.94 -0.34 -6.57
CA LEU A 391 -15.50 0.96 -6.95
C LEU A 391 -16.98 1.07 -6.58
N THR A 392 -17.75 0.02 -6.85
CA THR A 392 -19.17 -0.01 -6.51
C THR A 392 -19.40 0.20 -5.00
N ALA A 393 -18.57 -0.43 -4.17
CA ALA A 393 -18.59 -0.23 -2.72
C ALA A 393 -18.19 1.20 -2.34
N MET A 394 -17.15 1.78 -2.98
CA MET A 394 -16.70 3.16 -2.71
C MET A 394 -17.77 4.19 -3.05
N GLU A 395 -18.43 4.07 -4.18
CA GLU A 395 -19.50 4.97 -4.59
C GLU A 395 -20.73 4.84 -3.68
N ALA A 396 -21.08 3.61 -3.28
CA ALA A 396 -22.18 3.37 -2.37
C ALA A 396 -21.96 3.97 -0.97
N ASP A 397 -20.73 3.89 -0.44
CA ASP A 397 -20.40 4.40 0.89
C ASP A 397 -20.19 5.92 0.91
N SER A 398 -19.52 6.45 -0.10
CA SER A 398 -19.15 7.88 -0.15
C SER A 398 -20.23 8.77 -0.75
N GLY A 399 -21.08 8.23 -1.61
CA GLY A 399 -21.97 9.01 -2.48
C GLY A 399 -21.24 9.80 -3.57
N ILE A 400 -19.94 9.53 -3.78
CA ILE A 400 -19.08 10.20 -4.75
C ILE A 400 -18.93 9.30 -5.97
N SER A 401 -19.26 9.81 -7.15
CA SER A 401 -19.03 9.10 -8.42
C SER A 401 -17.62 9.35 -8.92
N LEU A 402 -16.93 8.26 -9.27
CA LEU A 402 -15.60 8.33 -9.84
C LEU A 402 -15.64 8.97 -11.22
N LYS A 403 -14.87 10.02 -11.44
CA LYS A 403 -14.76 10.69 -12.74
C LYS A 403 -13.72 10.03 -13.65
N LYS A 404 -12.64 9.51 -13.08
CA LYS A 404 -11.54 8.83 -13.75
C LYS A 404 -10.70 8.05 -12.75
N LEU A 405 -10.04 7.01 -13.23
CA LEU A 405 -9.13 6.19 -12.44
C LEU A 405 -7.70 6.39 -12.92
N ARG A 406 -6.80 6.75 -12.03
CA ARG A 406 -5.35 6.74 -12.27
C ARG A 406 -4.77 5.41 -11.87
N VAL A 407 -3.88 4.87 -12.69
CA VAL A 407 -3.35 3.51 -12.51
C VAL A 407 -1.83 3.47 -12.54
N ASP A 408 -1.25 2.57 -11.76
CA ASP A 408 0.18 2.28 -11.72
C ASP A 408 0.45 0.81 -11.36
N GLY A 409 1.72 0.45 -11.29
CA GLY A 409 2.15 -0.92 -11.04
C GLY A 409 2.45 -1.71 -12.31
N GLY A 410 2.92 -2.96 -12.13
CA GLY A 410 3.47 -3.74 -13.24
C GLY A 410 2.47 -4.12 -14.33
N ALA A 411 1.23 -4.41 -13.97
CA ALA A 411 0.22 -4.88 -14.92
C ALA A 411 -0.40 -3.78 -15.79
N VAL A 412 -0.18 -2.49 -15.48
CA VAL A 412 -0.75 -1.38 -16.26
C VAL A 412 -0.14 -1.23 -17.65
N LYS A 413 0.96 -1.91 -17.93
CA LYS A 413 1.57 -1.99 -19.27
C LYS A 413 0.72 -2.82 -20.25
N ASN A 414 -0.22 -3.62 -19.75
CA ASN A 414 -1.15 -4.40 -20.54
C ASN A 414 -2.31 -3.52 -21.02
N ASP A 415 -2.27 -3.09 -22.26
CA ASP A 415 -3.27 -2.19 -22.85
C ASP A 415 -4.66 -2.82 -22.93
N PHE A 416 -4.74 -4.15 -23.18
CA PHE A 416 -6.01 -4.88 -23.16
C PHE A 416 -6.68 -4.76 -21.77
N LEU A 417 -5.91 -5.05 -20.71
CA LEU A 417 -6.44 -4.93 -19.34
C LEU A 417 -6.90 -3.51 -19.04
N MET A 418 -6.14 -2.48 -19.42
CA MET A 418 -6.49 -1.09 -19.15
C MET A 418 -7.73 -0.64 -19.93
N GLN A 419 -7.88 -1.06 -21.18
CA GLN A 419 -9.08 -0.78 -21.96
C GLN A 419 -10.30 -1.50 -21.36
N PHE A 420 -10.17 -2.78 -21.04
CA PHE A 420 -11.24 -3.53 -20.40
C PHE A 420 -11.62 -2.95 -19.02
N GLN A 421 -10.63 -2.48 -18.26
CA GLN A 421 -10.87 -1.79 -16.99
C GLN A 421 -11.70 -0.50 -17.19
N SER A 422 -11.36 0.31 -18.17
CA SER A 422 -12.14 1.52 -18.53
C SER A 422 -13.58 1.15 -18.94
N ASP A 423 -13.72 0.14 -19.77
CA ASP A 423 -15.01 -0.34 -20.25
C ASP A 423 -15.90 -0.83 -19.11
N ILE A 424 -15.37 -1.68 -18.21
CA ILE A 424 -16.17 -2.28 -17.13
C ILE A 424 -16.51 -1.27 -16.02
N LEU A 425 -15.66 -0.27 -15.80
CA LEU A 425 -15.92 0.82 -14.86
C LEU A 425 -16.83 1.89 -15.44
N SER A 426 -16.90 2.03 -16.76
CA SER A 426 -17.53 3.14 -17.47
C SER A 426 -16.91 4.50 -17.14
N VAL A 427 -15.61 4.55 -16.85
CA VAL A 427 -14.85 5.77 -16.59
C VAL A 427 -13.50 5.73 -17.31
N PRO A 428 -12.93 6.89 -17.67
CA PRO A 428 -11.57 6.93 -18.23
C PRO A 428 -10.53 6.36 -17.27
N VAL A 429 -9.59 5.59 -17.81
CA VAL A 429 -8.40 5.10 -17.09
C VAL A 429 -7.17 5.83 -17.62
N GLU A 430 -6.42 6.47 -16.72
CA GLU A 430 -5.23 7.26 -17.04
C GLU A 430 -3.97 6.59 -16.50
N ARG A 431 -3.00 6.30 -17.37
CA ARG A 431 -1.67 5.78 -17.03
C ARG A 431 -0.65 6.91 -17.10
N PRO A 432 0.18 7.13 -16.05
CA PRO A 432 1.20 8.17 -16.06
C PRO A 432 2.46 7.75 -16.82
N VAL A 433 3.25 8.73 -17.25
CA VAL A 433 4.60 8.50 -17.82
C VAL A 433 5.54 7.94 -16.77
N VAL A 434 5.52 8.51 -15.54
CA VAL A 434 6.35 8.05 -14.42
C VAL A 434 5.58 6.98 -13.65
N ASN A 435 6.01 5.74 -13.77
CA ASN A 435 5.37 4.59 -13.10
C ASN A 435 5.76 4.44 -11.62
N GLU A 436 6.80 5.13 -11.16
CA GLU A 436 7.30 5.11 -9.77
C GLU A 436 6.50 6.06 -8.86
N THR A 437 5.18 6.01 -8.95
CA THR A 437 4.26 6.96 -8.30
C THR A 437 4.33 6.91 -6.78
N THR A 438 4.58 5.75 -6.21
CA THR A 438 4.76 5.56 -4.75
C THR A 438 5.98 6.34 -4.24
N ALA A 439 7.14 6.13 -4.85
CA ALA A 439 8.35 6.84 -4.49
C ALA A 439 8.25 8.34 -4.82
N LEU A 440 7.61 8.69 -5.93
CA LEU A 440 7.37 10.07 -6.33
C LEU A 440 6.48 10.81 -5.32
N GLY A 441 5.47 10.13 -4.76
CA GLY A 441 4.62 10.68 -3.70
C GLY A 441 5.41 11.07 -2.45
N ALA A 442 6.31 10.19 -1.99
CA ALA A 442 7.21 10.50 -0.88
C ALA A 442 8.17 11.66 -1.21
N ALA A 443 8.67 11.70 -2.45
CA ALA A 443 9.50 12.81 -2.92
C ALA A 443 8.73 14.15 -2.91
N TYR A 444 7.50 14.14 -3.37
CA TYR A 444 6.65 15.34 -3.37
C TYR A 444 6.38 15.85 -1.95
N LEU A 445 6.05 14.96 -1.00
CA LEU A 445 5.86 15.33 0.40
C LEU A 445 7.11 15.98 0.99
N ALA A 446 8.28 15.38 0.78
CA ALA A 446 9.54 15.94 1.24
C ALA A 446 9.88 17.25 0.54
N GLY A 447 9.66 17.34 -0.76
CA GLY A 447 9.94 18.53 -1.55
C GLY A 447 9.05 19.72 -1.18
N LEU A 448 7.80 19.49 -0.80
CA LEU A 448 6.91 20.53 -0.26
C LEU A 448 7.45 21.06 1.08
N ALA A 449 7.86 20.17 2.00
CA ALA A 449 8.37 20.56 3.30
C ALA A 449 9.69 21.31 3.24
N THR A 450 10.51 21.05 2.22
CA THR A 450 11.83 21.74 2.03
C THR A 450 11.76 22.95 1.10
N GLY A 451 10.58 23.23 0.51
CA GLY A 451 10.43 24.30 -0.48
C GLY A 451 11.04 23.97 -1.85
N PHE A 452 11.32 22.69 -2.12
CA PHE A 452 11.77 22.24 -3.44
C PHE A 452 10.66 22.38 -4.49
N TRP A 453 9.41 22.09 -4.13
CA TRP A 453 8.20 22.47 -4.85
C TRP A 453 7.38 23.43 -3.99
N ASP A 454 6.80 24.46 -4.61
CA ASP A 454 6.11 25.52 -3.89
C ASP A 454 4.75 25.07 -3.33
N ASN A 455 4.02 24.26 -4.09
CA ASN A 455 2.67 23.81 -3.72
C ASN A 455 2.19 22.61 -4.55
N ARG A 456 1.01 22.07 -4.20
CA ARG A 456 0.38 20.94 -4.90
C ARG A 456 -0.02 21.27 -6.35
N ASP A 457 -0.28 22.55 -6.68
CA ASP A 457 -0.63 22.94 -8.05
C ASP A 457 0.58 22.84 -8.98
N GLU A 458 1.78 23.21 -8.51
CA GLU A 458 3.03 23.00 -9.24
C GLU A 458 3.25 21.52 -9.53
N ILE A 459 3.05 20.66 -8.52
CA ILE A 459 3.17 19.21 -8.65
C ILE A 459 2.15 18.65 -9.63
N SER A 460 0.88 19.06 -9.53
CA SER A 460 -0.18 18.59 -10.43
C SER A 460 0.10 18.86 -11.91
N LYS A 461 0.77 19.98 -12.22
CA LYS A 461 1.19 20.32 -13.59
C LYS A 461 2.30 19.43 -14.14
N GLN A 462 3.03 18.76 -13.25
CA GLN A 462 4.11 17.84 -13.64
C GLN A 462 3.59 16.42 -13.90
N TRP A 463 2.37 16.11 -13.44
CA TRP A 463 1.76 14.82 -13.72
C TRP A 463 1.46 14.69 -15.20
N ASN A 464 2.25 13.90 -15.91
CA ASN A 464 2.13 13.68 -17.35
C ASN A 464 1.49 12.33 -17.64
N LYS A 465 0.46 12.38 -18.48
CA LYS A 465 -0.26 11.20 -18.95
C LYS A 465 0.50 10.55 -20.12
N ASP A 466 0.79 9.24 -19.98
CA ASP A 466 1.30 8.41 -21.07
C ASP A 466 0.15 8.02 -22.00
N LYS A 467 -0.90 7.43 -21.43
CA LYS A 467 -2.05 6.97 -22.20
C LYS A 467 -3.34 7.09 -21.39
N GLN A 468 -4.43 7.39 -22.12
CA GLN A 468 -5.79 7.37 -21.59
C GLN A 468 -6.62 6.36 -22.38
N PHE A 469 -7.39 5.58 -21.65
CA PHE A 469 -8.32 4.59 -22.17
C PHE A 469 -9.73 5.11 -21.88
N GLU A 470 -10.53 5.30 -22.93
CA GLU A 470 -11.91 5.74 -22.81
C GLU A 470 -12.86 4.54 -22.87
N PRO A 471 -13.98 4.57 -22.13
CA PRO A 471 -15.00 3.52 -22.23
C PRO A 471 -15.55 3.40 -23.65
N GLN A 472 -15.54 2.19 -24.20
CA GLN A 472 -16.02 1.88 -25.55
C GLN A 472 -17.13 0.82 -25.54
N MET A 473 -17.26 0.06 -24.45
CA MET A 473 -18.23 -1.02 -24.31
C MET A 473 -19.64 -0.47 -24.08
N PRO A 474 -20.66 -0.99 -24.79
CA PRO A 474 -22.05 -0.63 -24.50
C PRO A 474 -22.44 -1.00 -23.05
N VAL A 475 -23.24 -0.14 -22.42
CA VAL A 475 -23.66 -0.32 -21.00
C VAL A 475 -24.39 -1.65 -20.77
N GLU A 476 -25.17 -2.12 -21.75
CA GLU A 476 -25.85 -3.41 -21.68
C GLU A 476 -24.86 -4.56 -21.59
N THR A 477 -23.86 -4.58 -22.48
CA THR A 477 -22.78 -5.59 -22.50
C THR A 477 -21.97 -5.55 -21.19
N GLN A 478 -21.62 -4.35 -20.72
CA GLN A 478 -20.96 -4.18 -19.42
C GLN A 478 -21.78 -4.79 -18.29
N GLY A 479 -23.09 -4.53 -18.27
CA GLY A 479 -24.02 -5.06 -17.26
C GLY A 479 -24.10 -6.59 -17.30
N GLU A 480 -24.19 -7.18 -18.47
CA GLU A 480 -24.23 -8.64 -18.67
C GLU A 480 -22.96 -9.32 -18.16
N LEU A 481 -21.79 -8.82 -18.57
CA LEU A 481 -20.49 -9.34 -18.17
C LEU A 481 -20.29 -9.26 -16.65
N TYR A 482 -20.61 -8.11 -16.06
CA TYR A 482 -20.45 -7.90 -14.63
C TYR A 482 -21.46 -8.73 -13.80
N ASN A 483 -22.69 -8.95 -14.29
CA ASN A 483 -23.64 -9.86 -13.68
C ASN A 483 -23.16 -11.31 -13.73
N GLY A 484 -22.52 -11.73 -14.83
CA GLY A 484 -21.84 -13.03 -14.93
C GLY A 484 -20.74 -13.19 -13.88
N TRP A 485 -19.89 -12.17 -13.72
CA TRP A 485 -18.88 -12.13 -12.67
C TRP A 485 -19.47 -12.31 -11.27
N LYS A 486 -20.50 -11.55 -10.91
CA LYS A 486 -21.17 -11.66 -9.60
C LYS A 486 -21.74 -13.07 -9.35
N LYS A 487 -22.28 -13.72 -10.38
CA LYS A 487 -22.73 -15.12 -10.28
C LYS A 487 -21.57 -16.08 -10.01
N ALA A 488 -20.44 -15.89 -10.72
CA ALA A 488 -19.24 -16.70 -10.54
C ALA A 488 -18.65 -16.56 -9.12
N VAL A 489 -18.54 -15.34 -8.60
CA VAL A 489 -18.09 -15.09 -7.22
C VAL A 489 -19.03 -15.75 -6.21
N LYS A 490 -20.35 -15.57 -6.37
CA LYS A 490 -21.34 -16.22 -5.48
C LYS A 490 -21.22 -17.73 -5.48
N ALA A 491 -20.98 -18.34 -6.64
CA ALA A 491 -20.79 -19.78 -6.77
C ALA A 491 -19.49 -20.24 -6.10
N ALA A 492 -18.38 -19.50 -6.28
CA ALA A 492 -17.13 -19.77 -5.61
C ALA A 492 -17.26 -19.69 -4.08
N MET A 493 -17.96 -18.68 -3.56
CA MET A 493 -18.23 -18.54 -2.11
C MET A 493 -19.12 -19.65 -1.55
N ALA A 494 -19.96 -20.26 -2.36
CA ALA A 494 -20.81 -21.40 -1.95
C ALA A 494 -20.06 -22.75 -1.95
N PHE A 495 -18.91 -22.81 -2.61
CA PHE A 495 -18.04 -24.00 -2.67
C PHE A 495 -16.92 -23.89 -1.61
N LYS A 496 -17.30 -23.96 -0.34
CA LYS A 496 -16.39 -23.92 0.80
C LYS A 496 -16.14 -25.30 1.36
#